data_916f5c846ef9873fd12a904b4a998b30
#
_entry.id   916f5c846ef9873fd12a904b4a998b30
#
_cell.length_a   1.000
_cell.length_b   1.000
_cell.length_c   1.000
_cell.angle_alpha   90.00
_cell.angle_beta   90.00
_cell.angle_gamma   90.00
#
_symmetry.space_group_name_H-M   'P 1'
#
loop_
_entity.id
_entity.type
_entity.pdbx_description
1 polymer ?
#
loop_
_entity_poly.entity_id
_entity_poly.type
_entity_poly.pdbx_seq_one_letter_code
_entity_poly.pdbx_strand_id
1 'polypeptide(L)'
;MNGTGAERFHALDAVRGGVLILGVFFHATLSFLPGEQMWIVMDASRSVELSVLFFVLHTFRMTVFFVLAGFFGRLLLERVGAGRFVLNRATRIAMPLAMFWPLVLTAFIATLLWAAAQANGGTLPEGPPPPPLTAETFPLLHLWFLYVLLIFYAVALVLRGMVHLIDRDGGLRARLVDPVVRVIAGPLAPVLLAIPAAVALYLKPDWMMWFG
;
A
#
# COMPACT_ATOMS: atom_id res chain seq x y z
N MET A 1 -13.40 -31.81 26.02
CA MET A 1 -12.34 -31.50 25.01
C MET A 1 -12.71 -30.15 24.43
N ASN A 2 -12.19 -29.06 25.03
CA ASN A 2 -12.50 -27.70 24.60
C ASN A 2 -11.60 -27.35 23.42
N GLY A 3 -12.22 -27.14 22.26
CA GLY A 3 -11.53 -26.71 21.07
C GLY A 3 -10.84 -25.37 21.31
N THR A 4 -9.52 -25.33 21.15
CA THR A 4 -8.74 -24.13 21.04
C THR A 4 -9.15 -23.42 19.76
N GLY A 5 -10.25 -22.68 19.82
CA GLY A 5 -10.62 -21.73 18.79
C GLY A 5 -9.45 -20.76 18.62
N ALA A 6 -8.93 -20.65 17.40
CA ALA A 6 -7.88 -19.68 17.10
C ALA A 6 -8.33 -18.33 17.62
N GLU A 7 -7.61 -17.78 18.62
CA GLU A 7 -7.88 -16.42 19.11
C GLU A 7 -7.96 -15.47 17.93
N ARG A 8 -9.14 -14.95 17.69
CA ARG A 8 -9.36 -13.93 16.66
C ARG A 8 -8.95 -12.60 17.25
N PHE A 9 -8.01 -11.95 16.61
CA PHE A 9 -7.61 -10.59 16.95
C PHE A 9 -8.64 -9.59 16.41
N HIS A 10 -9.86 -9.61 16.97
CA HIS A 10 -10.99 -8.79 16.50
C HIS A 10 -10.63 -7.30 16.42
N ALA A 11 -9.84 -6.79 17.37
CA ALA A 11 -9.39 -5.40 17.34
C ALA A 11 -8.52 -5.09 16.11
N LEU A 12 -7.59 -5.98 15.75
CA LEU A 12 -6.73 -5.80 14.58
C LEU A 12 -7.51 -5.97 13.26
N ASP A 13 -8.50 -6.84 13.22
CA ASP A 13 -9.38 -6.98 12.07
C ASP A 13 -10.26 -5.73 11.90
N ALA A 14 -10.75 -5.13 12.99
CA ALA A 14 -11.46 -3.86 12.98
C ALA A 14 -10.58 -2.70 12.48
N VAL A 15 -9.32 -2.63 12.93
CA VAL A 15 -8.34 -1.62 12.43
C VAL A 15 -8.11 -1.80 10.93
N ARG A 16 -7.96 -3.03 10.43
CA ARG A 16 -7.83 -3.27 8.98
C ARG A 16 -9.04 -2.78 8.20
N GLY A 17 -10.24 -3.11 8.65
CA GLY A 17 -11.48 -2.62 8.04
C GLY A 17 -11.56 -1.10 8.06
N GLY A 18 -11.24 -0.48 9.20
CA GLY A 18 -11.19 0.98 9.35
C GLY A 18 -10.21 1.65 8.38
N VAL A 19 -8.99 1.13 8.24
CA VAL A 19 -7.98 1.67 7.30
C VAL A 19 -8.45 1.57 5.84
N LEU A 20 -9.17 0.51 5.47
CA LEU A 20 -9.75 0.39 4.12
C LEU A 20 -10.85 1.44 3.88
N ILE A 21 -11.75 1.64 4.85
CA ILE A 21 -12.80 2.67 4.79
C ILE A 21 -12.18 4.07 4.71
N LEU A 22 -11.16 4.36 5.52
CA LEU A 22 -10.39 5.61 5.44
C LEU A 22 -9.76 5.81 4.06
N GLY A 23 -9.43 4.73 3.34
CA GLY A 23 -8.98 4.79 1.96
C GLY A 23 -10.03 5.34 1.00
N VAL A 24 -11.28 4.97 1.17
CA VAL A 24 -12.39 5.51 0.37
C VAL A 24 -12.58 7.00 0.65
N PHE A 25 -12.61 7.39 1.93
CA PHE A 25 -12.69 8.81 2.31
C PHE A 25 -11.53 9.63 1.77
N PHE A 26 -10.31 9.11 1.86
CA PHE A 26 -9.11 9.75 1.32
C PHE A 26 -9.26 10.07 -0.17
N HIS A 27 -9.69 9.11 -0.99
CA HIS A 27 -9.88 9.34 -2.41
C HIS A 27 -11.07 10.26 -2.71
N ALA A 28 -12.12 10.23 -1.90
CA ALA A 28 -13.24 11.15 -2.02
C ALA A 28 -12.85 12.61 -1.75
N THR A 29 -11.87 12.89 -0.89
CA THR A 29 -11.42 14.26 -0.61
C THR A 29 -10.64 14.89 -1.76
N LEU A 30 -10.04 14.10 -2.66
CA LEU A 30 -9.21 14.59 -3.76
C LEU A 30 -9.92 15.60 -4.68
N SER A 31 -11.22 15.41 -4.92
CA SER A 31 -12.02 16.32 -5.76
C SER A 31 -12.25 17.70 -5.14
N PHE A 32 -12.04 17.85 -3.84
CA PHE A 32 -12.32 19.09 -3.08
C PHE A 32 -11.07 19.84 -2.65
N LEU A 33 -9.88 19.38 -3.05
CA LEU A 33 -8.62 20.02 -2.66
C LEU A 33 -8.48 21.40 -3.32
N PRO A 34 -8.06 22.43 -2.58
CA PRO A 34 -7.77 23.75 -3.15
C PRO A 34 -6.48 23.72 -3.97
N GLY A 35 -6.35 24.66 -4.92
CA GLY A 35 -5.19 24.80 -5.78
C GLY A 35 -5.46 24.41 -7.22
N GLU A 36 -4.39 24.14 -7.97
CA GLU A 36 -4.45 23.66 -9.35
C GLU A 36 -5.12 22.29 -9.44
N GLN A 37 -5.46 21.84 -10.64
CA GLN A 37 -6.14 20.56 -10.84
C GLN A 37 -5.24 19.40 -10.39
N MET A 38 -5.47 18.94 -9.17
CA MET A 38 -4.73 17.83 -8.54
C MET A 38 -5.35 16.46 -8.86
N TRP A 39 -6.59 16.45 -9.34
CA TRP A 39 -7.34 15.23 -9.60
C TRP A 39 -8.13 15.34 -10.91
N ILE A 40 -8.56 14.20 -11.44
CA ILE A 40 -9.22 14.08 -12.75
C ILE A 40 -10.52 14.87 -12.80
N VAL A 41 -11.30 14.78 -11.74
CA VAL A 41 -12.58 15.47 -11.59
C VAL A 41 -12.50 16.32 -10.33
N MET A 42 -12.65 17.63 -10.50
CA MET A 42 -12.60 18.59 -9.42
C MET A 42 -13.98 19.21 -9.20
N ASP A 43 -14.39 19.32 -7.95
CA ASP A 43 -15.61 20.01 -7.57
C ASP A 43 -15.41 21.54 -7.59
N ALA A 44 -16.50 22.28 -7.79
CA ALA A 44 -16.46 23.74 -7.68
C ALA A 44 -16.26 24.20 -6.23
N SER A 45 -16.74 23.40 -5.26
CA SER A 45 -16.56 23.65 -3.83
C SER A 45 -15.18 23.18 -3.39
N ARG A 46 -14.37 24.07 -2.87
CA ARG A 46 -13.05 23.76 -2.32
C ARG A 46 -13.08 23.86 -0.80
N SER A 47 -12.35 22.95 -0.12
CA SER A 47 -12.32 22.93 1.35
C SER A 47 -10.89 22.76 1.86
N VAL A 48 -10.45 23.71 2.68
CA VAL A 48 -9.16 23.63 3.38
C VAL A 48 -9.19 22.55 4.44
N GLU A 49 -10.32 22.35 5.10
CA GLU A 49 -10.52 21.32 6.12
C GLU A 49 -10.32 19.90 5.52
N LEU A 50 -10.86 19.68 4.31
CA LEU A 50 -10.66 18.42 3.62
C LEU A 50 -9.20 18.24 3.18
N SER A 51 -8.46 19.31 2.90
CA SER A 51 -7.02 19.23 2.64
C SER A 51 -6.23 18.77 3.86
N VAL A 52 -6.58 19.30 5.04
CA VAL A 52 -5.95 18.85 6.29
C VAL A 52 -6.26 17.39 6.56
N LEU A 53 -7.51 16.99 6.37
CA LEU A 53 -7.92 15.58 6.51
C LEU A 53 -7.16 14.69 5.52
N PHE A 54 -7.08 15.09 4.26
CA PHE A 54 -6.31 14.40 3.23
C PHE A 54 -4.85 14.21 3.66
N PHE A 55 -4.19 15.28 4.09
CA PHE A 55 -2.79 15.22 4.53
C PHE A 55 -2.60 14.26 5.71
N VAL A 56 -3.45 14.35 6.73
CA VAL A 56 -3.40 13.46 7.88
C VAL A 56 -3.58 12.00 7.47
N LEU A 57 -4.60 11.70 6.66
CA LEU A 57 -4.86 10.33 6.17
C LEU A 57 -3.71 9.81 5.30
N HIS A 58 -3.13 10.69 4.47
CA HIS A 58 -2.01 10.36 3.60
C HIS A 58 -0.79 9.91 4.42
N THR A 59 -0.48 10.59 5.50
CA THR A 59 0.72 10.36 6.29
C THR A 59 0.77 8.97 6.94
N PHE A 60 -0.34 8.48 7.49
CA PHE A 60 -0.28 7.25 8.29
C PHE A 60 -0.99 6.02 7.68
N ARG A 61 -1.97 6.23 6.80
CA ARG A 61 -2.85 5.16 6.29
C ARG A 61 -2.08 3.99 5.67
N MET A 62 -1.16 4.30 4.75
CA MET A 62 -0.39 3.27 4.06
C MET A 62 0.59 2.56 4.99
N THR A 63 1.21 3.29 5.90
CA THR A 63 2.11 2.73 6.92
C THR A 63 1.38 1.72 7.78
N VAL A 64 0.21 2.07 8.32
CA VAL A 64 -0.61 1.16 9.13
C VAL A 64 -1.02 -0.07 8.33
N PHE A 65 -1.43 0.12 7.07
CA PHE A 65 -1.81 -0.99 6.19
C PHE A 65 -0.66 -1.98 6.00
N PHE A 66 0.55 -1.51 5.65
CA PHE A 66 1.69 -2.40 5.42
C PHE A 66 2.20 -3.06 6.69
N VAL A 67 2.18 -2.36 7.83
CA VAL A 67 2.55 -2.94 9.14
C VAL A 67 1.60 -4.08 9.50
N LEU A 68 0.29 -3.86 9.39
CA LEU A 68 -0.70 -4.91 9.66
C LEU A 68 -0.58 -6.09 8.66
N ALA A 69 -0.37 -5.80 7.38
CA ALA A 69 -0.19 -6.82 6.37
C ALA A 69 1.07 -7.66 6.64
N GLY A 70 2.16 -7.04 7.06
CA GLY A 70 3.39 -7.71 7.48
C GLY A 70 3.20 -8.58 8.72
N PHE A 71 2.53 -8.05 9.75
CA PHE A 71 2.21 -8.78 10.98
C PHE A 71 1.39 -10.04 10.70
N PHE A 72 0.25 -9.91 10.02
CA PHE A 72 -0.59 -11.06 9.67
C PHE A 72 0.08 -11.98 8.66
N GLY A 73 0.91 -11.43 7.76
CA GLY A 73 1.73 -12.20 6.85
C GLY A 73 2.68 -13.12 7.58
N ARG A 74 3.39 -12.61 8.59
CA ARG A 74 4.28 -13.39 9.43
C ARG A 74 3.53 -14.49 10.20
N LEU A 75 2.43 -14.14 10.87
CA LEU A 75 1.63 -15.12 11.59
C LEU A 75 1.15 -16.27 10.68
N LEU A 76 0.71 -15.95 9.48
CA LEU A 76 0.30 -16.96 8.52
C LEU A 76 1.48 -17.82 8.08
N LEU A 77 2.63 -17.20 7.73
CA LEU A 77 3.83 -17.90 7.31
C LEU A 77 4.31 -18.92 8.36
N GLU A 78 4.28 -18.53 9.64
CA GLU A 78 4.65 -19.40 10.75
C GLU A 78 3.66 -20.55 10.96
N ARG A 79 2.34 -20.32 10.70
CA ARG A 79 1.31 -21.35 10.84
C ARG A 79 1.30 -22.40 9.73
N VAL A 80 1.44 -21.94 8.47
CA VAL A 80 1.18 -22.82 7.31
C VAL A 80 2.44 -23.20 6.55
N GLY A 81 3.58 -22.57 6.82
CA GLY A 81 4.83 -22.75 6.10
C GLY A 81 4.88 -22.00 4.76
N ALA A 82 6.09 -21.93 4.15
CA ALA A 82 6.35 -21.08 2.99
C ALA A 82 5.51 -21.45 1.75
N GLY A 83 5.40 -22.74 1.41
CA GLY A 83 4.66 -23.17 0.21
C GLY A 83 3.17 -22.81 0.26
N ARG A 84 2.50 -23.12 1.37
CA ARG A 84 1.08 -22.76 1.54
C ARG A 84 0.89 -21.26 1.69
N PHE A 85 1.85 -20.54 2.25
CA PHE A 85 1.84 -19.10 2.33
C PHE A 85 1.86 -18.47 0.93
N VAL A 86 2.78 -18.90 0.06
CA VAL A 86 2.86 -18.41 -1.33
C VAL A 86 1.55 -18.65 -2.07
N LEU A 87 1.00 -19.89 -1.98
CA LEU A 87 -0.28 -20.20 -2.62
C LEU A 87 -1.41 -19.29 -2.08
N ASN A 88 -1.46 -19.07 -0.78
CA ASN A 88 -2.45 -18.18 -0.16
C ASN A 88 -2.30 -16.73 -0.63
N ARG A 89 -1.06 -16.21 -0.76
CA ARG A 89 -0.83 -14.86 -1.29
C ARG A 89 -1.15 -14.77 -2.78
N ALA A 90 -0.80 -15.79 -3.56
CA ALA A 90 -1.15 -15.86 -4.97
C ALA A 90 -2.68 -15.81 -5.19
N THR A 91 -3.43 -16.62 -4.48
CA THR A 91 -4.90 -16.68 -4.63
C THR A 91 -5.63 -15.48 -4.04
N ARG A 92 -5.12 -14.87 -2.97
CA ARG A 92 -5.81 -13.77 -2.26
C ARG A 92 -5.35 -12.38 -2.64
N ILE A 93 -4.20 -12.24 -3.29
CA ILE A 93 -3.64 -10.94 -3.68
C ILE A 93 -3.32 -10.91 -5.17
N ALA A 94 -2.46 -11.83 -5.67
CA ALA A 94 -2.02 -11.77 -7.06
C ALA A 94 -3.17 -12.04 -8.06
N MET A 95 -4.00 -13.04 -7.78
CA MET A 95 -5.14 -13.37 -8.65
C MET A 95 -6.21 -12.25 -8.67
N PRO A 96 -6.67 -11.69 -7.53
CA PRO A 96 -7.53 -10.51 -7.57
C PRO A 96 -6.89 -9.31 -8.27
N LEU A 97 -5.60 -9.04 -8.04
CA LEU A 97 -4.88 -7.98 -8.74
C LEU A 97 -4.98 -8.16 -10.26
N ALA A 98 -4.66 -9.36 -10.76
CA ALA A 98 -4.70 -9.68 -12.20
C ALA A 98 -6.12 -9.61 -12.79
N MET A 99 -7.13 -10.04 -12.02
CA MET A 99 -8.54 -10.03 -12.48
C MET A 99 -9.15 -8.63 -12.47
N PHE A 100 -8.92 -7.86 -11.40
CA PHE A 100 -9.54 -6.56 -11.24
C PHE A 100 -8.79 -5.42 -11.91
N TRP A 101 -7.49 -5.59 -12.19
CA TRP A 101 -6.72 -4.55 -12.86
C TRP A 101 -7.34 -4.12 -14.21
N PRO A 102 -7.66 -5.01 -15.17
CA PRO A 102 -8.26 -4.59 -16.43
C PRO A 102 -9.64 -3.96 -16.24
N LEU A 103 -10.42 -4.43 -15.28
CA LEU A 103 -11.73 -3.85 -14.97
C LEU A 103 -11.59 -2.41 -14.44
N VAL A 104 -10.69 -2.20 -13.48
CA VAL A 104 -10.42 -0.87 -12.90
C VAL A 104 -9.85 0.07 -13.94
N LEU A 105 -8.92 -0.40 -14.79
CA LEU A 105 -8.35 0.38 -15.86
C LEU A 105 -9.42 0.81 -16.87
N THR A 106 -10.27 -0.11 -17.27
CA THR A 106 -11.37 0.18 -18.22
C THR A 106 -12.35 1.20 -17.63
N ALA A 107 -12.76 1.02 -16.38
CA ALA A 107 -13.63 1.97 -15.69
C ALA A 107 -12.98 3.36 -15.55
N PHE A 108 -11.70 3.41 -15.25
CA PHE A 108 -10.94 4.65 -15.16
C PHE A 108 -10.86 5.39 -16.49
N ILE A 109 -10.50 4.68 -17.58
CA ILE A 109 -10.46 5.25 -18.93
C ILE A 109 -11.84 5.74 -19.35
N ALA A 110 -12.90 4.95 -19.12
CA ALA A 110 -14.27 5.36 -19.45
C ALA A 110 -14.67 6.64 -18.70
N THR A 111 -14.30 6.76 -17.42
CA THR A 111 -14.57 7.98 -16.62
C THR A 111 -13.80 9.18 -17.16
N LEU A 112 -12.52 9.00 -17.56
CA LEU A 112 -11.72 10.06 -18.18
C LEU A 112 -12.32 10.56 -19.47
N LEU A 113 -12.68 9.64 -20.36
CA LEU A 113 -13.29 9.98 -21.66
C LEU A 113 -14.63 10.68 -21.46
N TRP A 114 -15.45 10.21 -20.54
CA TRP A 114 -16.71 10.86 -20.18
C TRP A 114 -16.50 12.27 -19.65
N ALA A 115 -15.58 12.47 -18.70
CA ALA A 115 -15.26 13.77 -18.15
C ALA A 115 -14.72 14.73 -19.22
N ALA A 116 -13.82 14.24 -20.09
CA ALA A 116 -13.26 15.03 -21.19
C ALA A 116 -14.36 15.45 -22.21
N ALA A 117 -15.27 14.54 -22.55
CA ALA A 117 -16.40 14.87 -23.42
C ALA A 117 -17.32 15.92 -22.81
N GLN A 118 -17.64 15.82 -21.51
CA GLN A 118 -18.45 16.81 -20.82
C GLN A 118 -17.79 18.20 -20.80
N ALA A 119 -16.48 18.25 -20.57
CA ALA A 119 -15.73 19.51 -20.56
C ALA A 119 -15.66 20.17 -21.96
N ASN A 120 -15.76 19.39 -23.05
CA ASN A 120 -15.65 19.85 -24.43
C ASN A 120 -17.00 19.86 -25.21
N GLY A 121 -18.11 20.01 -24.51
CA GLY A 121 -19.43 20.14 -25.13
C GLY A 121 -19.91 18.87 -25.85
N GLY A 122 -19.50 17.68 -25.40
CA GLY A 122 -19.91 16.37 -25.93
C GLY A 122 -18.94 15.77 -26.95
N THR A 123 -17.85 16.44 -27.30
CA THR A 123 -16.81 15.94 -28.21
C THR A 123 -15.56 15.56 -27.46
N LEU A 124 -14.87 14.51 -27.89
CA LEU A 124 -13.57 14.17 -27.33
C LEU A 124 -12.51 15.12 -27.88
N PRO A 125 -11.60 15.67 -27.01
CA PRO A 125 -10.51 16.50 -27.49
C PRO A 125 -9.54 15.67 -28.35
N GLU A 126 -9.06 16.26 -29.44
CA GLU A 126 -7.94 15.72 -30.19
C GLU A 126 -6.68 15.87 -29.34
N GLY A 127 -6.11 14.76 -28.90
CA GLY A 127 -4.91 14.73 -28.07
C GLY A 127 -3.84 13.81 -28.67
N PRO A 128 -2.59 13.90 -28.17
CA PRO A 128 -1.55 12.95 -28.57
C PRO A 128 -1.95 11.52 -28.19
N PRO A 129 -1.46 10.51 -28.94
CA PRO A 129 -1.73 9.13 -28.63
C PRO A 129 -1.24 8.80 -27.20
N PRO A 130 -1.93 7.90 -26.49
CA PRO A 130 -1.52 7.51 -25.15
C PRO A 130 -0.09 6.94 -25.17
N PRO A 131 0.72 7.15 -24.11
CA PRO A 131 2.05 6.61 -24.04
C PRO A 131 2.02 5.08 -24.11
N PRO A 132 3.06 4.44 -24.68
CA PRO A 132 3.13 2.99 -24.75
C PRO A 132 3.18 2.40 -23.33
N LEU A 133 2.56 1.23 -23.15
CA LEU A 133 2.60 0.49 -21.89
C LEU A 133 4.00 -0.10 -21.70
N THR A 134 4.80 0.55 -20.89
CA THR A 134 6.11 0.06 -20.44
C THR A 134 6.08 -0.26 -18.96
N ALA A 135 7.14 -0.83 -18.40
CA ALA A 135 7.22 -1.05 -16.96
C ALA A 135 7.13 0.26 -16.14
N GLU A 136 7.59 1.38 -16.72
CA GLU A 136 7.58 2.71 -16.09
C GLU A 136 6.22 3.40 -16.22
N THR A 137 5.51 3.17 -17.34
CA THR A 137 4.22 3.81 -17.63
C THR A 137 3.03 2.91 -17.34
N PHE A 138 3.28 1.72 -16.74
CA PHE A 138 2.22 0.75 -16.46
C PHE A 138 1.24 1.28 -15.39
N PRO A 139 -0.03 1.53 -15.73
CA PRO A 139 -0.97 2.19 -14.84
C PRO A 139 -1.53 1.21 -13.80
N LEU A 140 -0.86 1.07 -12.67
CA LEU A 140 -1.36 0.24 -11.55
C LEU A 140 -2.57 0.88 -10.85
N LEU A 141 -2.78 2.19 -11.04
CA LEU A 141 -3.87 2.95 -10.44
C LEU A 141 -3.97 2.70 -8.93
N HIS A 142 -5.18 2.49 -8.42
CA HIS A 142 -5.42 2.22 -7.00
C HIS A 142 -4.89 0.85 -6.51
N LEU A 143 -4.46 -0.03 -7.41
CA LEU A 143 -4.02 -1.39 -7.09
C LEU A 143 -2.50 -1.48 -6.84
N TRP A 144 -1.77 -0.38 -6.97
CA TRP A 144 -0.32 -0.33 -6.77
C TRP A 144 0.12 -0.89 -5.41
N PHE A 145 -0.68 -0.69 -4.37
CA PHE A 145 -0.38 -1.16 -3.02
C PHE A 145 -0.39 -2.70 -2.91
N LEU A 146 -1.23 -3.40 -3.68
CA LEU A 146 -1.23 -4.87 -3.75
C LEU A 146 0.03 -5.38 -4.42
N TYR A 147 0.49 -4.69 -5.47
CA TYR A 147 1.74 -5.00 -6.15
C TYR A 147 2.94 -4.83 -5.22
N VAL A 148 3.04 -3.71 -4.53
CA VAL A 148 4.10 -3.46 -3.54
C VAL A 148 4.05 -4.47 -2.40
N LEU A 149 2.86 -4.85 -1.96
CA LEU A 149 2.69 -5.87 -0.92
C LEU A 149 3.21 -7.25 -1.37
N LEU A 150 2.98 -7.63 -2.63
CA LEU A 150 3.55 -8.86 -3.19
C LEU A 150 5.07 -8.82 -3.24
N ILE A 151 5.65 -7.68 -3.64
CA ILE A 151 7.11 -7.47 -3.60
C ILE A 151 7.64 -7.64 -2.17
N PHE A 152 7.00 -7.01 -1.18
CA PHE A 152 7.43 -7.13 0.22
C PHE A 152 7.38 -8.58 0.70
N TYR A 153 6.34 -9.35 0.35
CA TYR A 153 6.29 -10.76 0.69
C TYR A 153 7.36 -11.59 -0.03
N ALA A 154 7.63 -11.30 -1.30
CA ALA A 154 8.70 -11.98 -2.05
C ALA A 154 10.07 -11.68 -1.42
N VAL A 155 10.38 -10.42 -1.16
CA VAL A 155 11.64 -10.01 -0.50
C VAL A 155 11.77 -10.65 0.88
N ALA A 156 10.71 -10.64 1.69
CA ALA A 156 10.73 -11.26 3.01
C ALA A 156 11.00 -12.77 2.96
N LEU A 157 10.44 -13.48 1.97
CA LEU A 157 10.69 -14.91 1.76
C LEU A 157 12.13 -15.18 1.30
N VAL A 158 12.66 -14.35 0.40
CA VAL A 158 14.05 -14.45 -0.05
C VAL A 158 15.01 -14.22 1.11
N LEU A 159 14.83 -13.13 1.85
CA LEU A 159 15.65 -12.81 3.02
C LEU A 159 15.58 -13.91 4.09
N ARG A 160 14.38 -14.44 4.36
CA ARG A 160 14.21 -15.58 5.27
C ARG A 160 14.98 -16.80 4.79
N GLY A 161 14.91 -17.11 3.48
CA GLY A 161 15.65 -18.21 2.87
C GLY A 161 17.16 -18.02 2.98
N MET A 162 17.66 -16.83 2.67
CA MET A 162 19.08 -16.49 2.81
C MET A 162 19.57 -16.62 4.24
N VAL A 163 18.82 -16.06 5.21
CA VAL A 163 19.15 -16.19 6.63
C VAL A 163 19.20 -17.65 7.06
N HIS A 164 18.24 -18.47 6.62
CA HIS A 164 18.21 -19.90 6.97
C HIS A 164 19.38 -20.70 6.34
N LEU A 165 19.86 -20.27 5.17
CA LEU A 165 21.04 -20.89 4.53
C LEU A 165 22.35 -20.51 5.22
N ILE A 166 22.47 -19.26 5.69
CA ILE A 166 23.69 -18.72 6.30
C ILE A 166 23.78 -19.08 7.78
N ASP A 167 22.66 -19.03 8.48
CA ASP A 167 22.56 -19.18 9.94
C ASP A 167 21.80 -20.46 10.32
N ARG A 168 22.38 -21.59 9.98
CA ARG A 168 21.79 -22.92 10.28
C ARG A 168 21.69 -23.19 11.78
N ASP A 169 22.65 -22.65 12.54
CA ASP A 169 22.79 -22.88 13.99
C ASP A 169 22.09 -21.78 14.83
N GLY A 170 21.50 -20.77 14.20
CA GLY A 170 20.80 -19.67 14.88
C GLY A 170 21.71 -18.68 15.63
N GLY A 171 23.04 -18.86 15.55
CA GLY A 171 23.99 -18.04 16.29
C GLY A 171 24.09 -16.60 15.79
N LEU A 172 24.03 -16.38 14.48
CA LEU A 172 24.04 -15.05 13.87
C LEU A 172 22.76 -14.30 14.20
N ARG A 173 21.63 -14.99 14.15
CA ARG A 173 20.32 -14.44 14.50
C ARG A 173 20.30 -13.96 15.95
N ALA A 174 20.75 -14.77 16.89
CA ALA A 174 20.80 -14.42 18.31
C ALA A 174 21.72 -13.20 18.56
N ARG A 175 22.82 -13.11 17.83
CA ARG A 175 23.80 -12.03 18.02
C ARG A 175 23.43 -10.71 17.37
N LEU A 176 22.77 -10.71 16.19
CA LEU A 176 22.49 -9.52 15.40
C LEU A 176 21.00 -9.16 15.39
N VAL A 177 20.13 -10.14 15.17
CA VAL A 177 18.70 -9.86 14.96
C VAL A 177 17.99 -9.62 16.30
N ASP A 178 18.23 -10.42 17.31
CA ASP A 178 17.54 -10.29 18.60
C ASP A 178 17.82 -8.96 19.33
N PRO A 179 19.06 -8.41 19.34
CA PRO A 179 19.30 -7.07 19.86
C PRO A 179 18.58 -5.98 19.07
N VAL A 180 18.63 -6.05 17.73
CA VAL A 180 17.93 -5.09 16.85
C VAL A 180 16.42 -5.15 17.08
N VAL A 181 15.85 -6.34 17.14
CA VAL A 181 14.40 -6.52 17.42
C VAL A 181 14.04 -5.94 18.80
N ARG A 182 14.86 -6.12 19.82
CA ARG A 182 14.61 -5.53 21.15
C ARG A 182 14.61 -3.99 21.11
N VAL A 183 15.51 -3.40 20.37
CA VAL A 183 15.57 -1.94 20.19
C VAL A 183 14.33 -1.44 19.41
N ILE A 184 13.98 -2.12 18.32
CA ILE A 184 12.82 -1.78 17.47
C ILE A 184 11.50 -2.06 18.20
N ALA A 185 11.44 -2.98 19.14
CA ALA A 185 10.26 -3.24 19.97
C ALA A 185 10.16 -2.30 21.18
N GLY A 186 11.16 -1.45 21.43
CA GLY A 186 11.19 -0.49 22.52
C GLY A 186 10.33 0.76 22.28
N PRO A 187 10.17 1.62 23.29
CA PRO A 187 9.37 2.83 23.19
C PRO A 187 9.90 3.85 22.17
N LEU A 188 11.19 3.77 21.83
CA LEU A 188 11.82 4.62 20.81
C LEU A 188 11.68 4.08 19.38
N ALA A 189 11.04 2.92 19.21
CA ALA A 189 10.85 2.31 17.90
C ALA A 189 10.27 3.24 16.82
N PRO A 190 9.21 4.03 17.09
CA PRO A 190 8.66 4.94 16.07
C PRO A 190 9.69 5.96 15.58
N VAL A 191 10.51 6.50 16.48
CA VAL A 191 11.55 7.48 16.14
C VAL A 191 12.66 6.83 15.32
N LEU A 192 13.16 5.67 15.77
CA LEU A 192 14.24 4.94 15.09
C LEU A 192 13.83 4.48 13.68
N LEU A 193 12.58 4.04 13.52
CA LEU A 193 12.04 3.64 12.22
C LEU A 193 11.73 4.83 11.30
N ALA A 194 11.46 6.01 11.87
CA ALA A 194 11.25 7.23 11.09
C ALA A 194 12.55 7.83 10.53
N ILE A 195 13.70 7.60 11.18
CA ILE A 195 15.00 8.17 10.76
C ILE A 195 15.35 7.82 9.30
N PRO A 196 15.34 6.55 8.85
CA PRO A 196 15.67 6.23 7.47
C PRO A 196 14.72 6.89 6.45
N ALA A 197 13.43 6.95 6.78
CA ALA A 197 12.44 7.61 5.95
C ALA A 197 12.68 9.14 5.90
N ALA A 198 12.93 9.77 7.04
CA ALA A 198 13.24 11.19 7.12
C ALA A 198 14.52 11.54 6.34
N VAL A 199 15.56 10.71 6.45
CA VAL A 199 16.80 10.89 5.67
C VAL A 199 16.54 10.74 4.18
N ALA A 200 15.78 9.71 3.76
CA ALA A 200 15.44 9.51 2.36
C ALA A 200 14.65 10.68 1.77
N LEU A 201 13.66 11.19 2.50
CA LEU A 201 12.85 12.35 2.10
C LEU A 201 13.68 13.64 2.11
N TYR A 202 14.63 13.80 3.03
CA TYR A 202 15.54 14.94 3.02
C TYR A 202 16.48 14.93 1.82
N LEU A 203 16.99 13.76 1.44
CA LEU A 203 17.87 13.58 0.29
C LEU A 203 17.14 13.66 -1.05
N LYS A 204 15.87 13.31 -1.07
CA LYS A 204 14.99 13.32 -2.26
C LYS A 204 13.61 13.89 -1.92
N PRO A 205 13.50 15.24 -1.78
CA PRO A 205 12.24 15.89 -1.43
C PRO A 205 11.11 15.64 -2.44
N ASP A 206 11.46 15.40 -3.70
CA ASP A 206 10.48 15.08 -4.76
C ASP A 206 9.67 13.80 -4.46
N TRP A 207 10.20 12.90 -3.64
CA TRP A 207 9.47 11.71 -3.21
C TRP A 207 8.23 12.03 -2.37
N MET A 208 8.20 13.18 -1.70
CA MET A 208 7.01 13.62 -0.96
C MET A 208 5.80 13.84 -1.89
N MET A 209 6.05 14.20 -3.15
CA MET A 209 4.99 14.43 -4.15
C MET A 209 4.55 13.14 -4.87
N TRP A 210 5.38 12.10 -4.87
CA TRP A 210 5.12 10.86 -5.61
C TRP A 210 4.39 9.77 -4.79
N PHE A 211 4.31 9.94 -3.48
CA PHE A 211 3.54 9.04 -2.61
C PHE A 211 2.08 9.51 -2.40
N GLY A 212 1.62 10.41 -3.26
CA GLY A 212 0.26 10.86 -3.36
C GLY A 212 -0.58 10.05 -4.34
#